data_7356c5f05b844156d3dd8aa4d8b9307c
#
_entry.id   7356c5f05b844156d3dd8aa4d8b9307c
#
_cell.length_a   1.000
_cell.length_b   1.000
_cell.length_c   1.000
_cell.angle_alpha   90.00
_cell.angle_beta   90.00
_cell.angle_gamma   90.00
#
_symmetry.space_group_name_H-M   'P 1'
#
loop_
_entity.id
_entity.type
_entity.pdbx_description
1 polymer ?
#
loop_
_entity_poly.entity_id
_entity_poly.type
_entity_poly.pdbx_seq_one_letter_code
_entity_poly.pdbx_strand_id
1 'polypeptide(L)'
;LMNDVYLVTGSDKPKTVEQISEGTYNLCKRVYNCSGGDVYEGEQNIRSSDWKLPDLARTFLISCEYESLFDLRTGNHIEERSGLVNFSVVGRNANAEERAKYVEYDSFEEERNIIANSFNIMFPELQATVGGDTGIDIAPRGLDKSQILKDFKDNDTIHFYGDAMFEGGNDKPLADALKKYQLGFSHQVNNWKDTWQLLKEL
;
A
#
# COMPACT_ATOMS: atom_id res chain seq x y z
N LEU A 1 26.32 -16.62 3.67
CA LEU A 1 24.96 -16.73 4.20
C LEU A 1 24.01 -16.39 3.04
N MET A 2 23.13 -17.31 2.68
CA MET A 2 22.04 -16.98 1.75
C MET A 2 20.97 -16.24 2.55
N ASN A 3 20.65 -15.01 2.16
CA ASN A 3 19.57 -14.23 2.74
C ASN A 3 18.24 -14.64 2.10
N ASP A 4 17.19 -14.75 2.89
CA ASP A 4 15.84 -14.93 2.39
C ASP A 4 15.31 -13.58 1.87
N VAL A 5 14.62 -13.60 0.72
CA VAL A 5 13.99 -12.42 0.13
C VAL A 5 12.50 -12.46 0.39
N TYR A 6 11.97 -11.35 0.86
CA TYR A 6 10.55 -11.13 1.10
C TYR A 6 10.10 -9.89 0.32
N LEU A 7 8.87 -9.91 -0.17
CA LEU A 7 8.27 -8.75 -0.83
C LEU A 7 7.05 -8.29 -0.03
N VAL A 8 6.92 -6.97 0.18
CA VAL A 8 5.73 -6.36 0.76
C VAL A 8 5.25 -5.22 -0.13
N THR A 9 3.98 -5.25 -0.52
CA THR A 9 3.39 -4.29 -1.46
C THR A 9 1.92 -4.00 -1.13
N GLY A 10 1.44 -2.80 -1.47
CA GLY A 10 0.01 -2.47 -1.44
C GLY A 10 -0.80 -3.09 -2.58
N SER A 11 -0.13 -3.58 -3.63
CA SER A 11 -0.78 -4.24 -4.77
C SER A 11 -1.31 -5.63 -4.39
N ASP A 12 -2.35 -6.08 -5.10
CA ASP A 12 -2.79 -7.47 -5.08
C ASP A 12 -1.84 -8.38 -5.88
N LYS A 13 -2.02 -9.71 -5.79
CA LYS A 13 -1.14 -10.68 -6.49
C LYS A 13 -1.11 -10.46 -8.01
N PRO A 14 -2.25 -10.32 -8.74
CA PRO A 14 -2.21 -10.09 -10.18
C PRO A 14 -1.36 -8.88 -10.57
N LYS A 15 -1.57 -7.75 -9.88
CA LYS A 15 -0.82 -6.52 -10.10
C LYS A 15 0.66 -6.65 -9.77
N THR A 16 0.98 -7.34 -8.69
CA THR A 16 2.36 -7.59 -8.29
C THR A 16 3.10 -8.43 -9.34
N VAL A 17 2.48 -9.51 -9.82
CA VAL A 17 3.04 -10.37 -10.87
C VAL A 17 3.24 -9.60 -12.19
N GLU A 18 2.28 -8.74 -12.57
CA GLU A 18 2.41 -7.85 -13.72
C GLU A 18 3.65 -6.92 -13.60
N GLN A 19 3.91 -6.40 -12.40
CA GLN A 19 5.00 -5.43 -12.15
C GLN A 19 6.40 -6.06 -12.12
N ILE A 20 6.54 -7.23 -11.50
CA ILE A 20 7.87 -7.84 -11.24
C ILE A 20 8.13 -9.15 -11.99
N SER A 21 7.18 -9.65 -12.77
CA SER A 21 7.12 -10.98 -13.38
C SER A 21 6.89 -12.13 -12.38
N GLU A 22 6.29 -13.21 -12.88
CA GLU A 22 6.05 -14.44 -12.11
C GLU A 22 7.36 -15.09 -11.62
N GLY A 23 8.39 -15.05 -12.47
CA GLY A 23 9.71 -15.60 -12.10
C GLY A 23 10.30 -14.90 -10.88
N THR A 24 10.26 -13.57 -10.83
CA THR A 24 10.75 -12.79 -9.66
C THR A 24 9.85 -13.00 -8.43
N TYR A 25 8.53 -13.06 -8.64
CA TYR A 25 7.57 -13.33 -7.57
C TYR A 25 7.89 -14.65 -6.86
N ASN A 26 8.14 -15.72 -7.62
CA ASN A 26 8.42 -17.06 -7.11
C ASN A 26 9.82 -17.23 -6.50
N LEU A 27 10.74 -16.28 -6.71
CA LEU A 27 12.04 -16.25 -6.02
C LEU A 27 11.92 -15.74 -4.58
N CYS A 28 10.83 -15.01 -4.26
CA CYS A 28 10.59 -14.55 -2.91
C CYS A 28 10.15 -15.72 -2.03
N LYS A 29 10.75 -15.84 -0.84
CA LYS A 29 10.34 -16.84 0.16
C LYS A 29 8.89 -16.65 0.57
N ARG A 30 8.46 -15.39 0.67
CA ARG A 30 7.07 -15.01 0.95
C ARG A 30 6.77 -13.65 0.33
N VAL A 31 5.54 -13.50 -0.18
CA VAL A 31 5.03 -12.25 -0.71
C VAL A 31 3.82 -11.80 0.09
N TYR A 32 3.89 -10.57 0.59
CA TYR A 32 2.84 -9.88 1.32
C TYR A 32 2.18 -8.87 0.40
N ASN A 33 1.11 -9.28 -0.27
CA ASN A 33 0.26 -8.39 -1.06
C ASN A 33 -0.72 -7.64 -0.15
N CYS A 34 -1.33 -6.58 -0.66
CA CYS A 34 -2.33 -5.78 0.07
C CYS A 34 -1.82 -5.37 1.46
N SER A 35 -0.55 -4.90 1.54
CA SER A 35 0.11 -4.51 2.79
C SER A 35 0.17 -5.63 3.85
N GLY A 36 0.12 -6.91 3.44
CA GLY A 36 0.10 -8.09 4.31
C GLY A 36 -1.28 -8.67 4.56
N GLY A 37 -2.31 -8.12 3.91
CA GLY A 37 -3.68 -8.67 3.95
C GLY A 37 -3.85 -9.94 3.12
N ASP A 38 -2.95 -10.20 2.15
CA ASP A 38 -2.98 -11.37 1.28
C ASP A 38 -1.56 -11.92 1.12
N VAL A 39 -1.29 -13.12 1.64
CA VAL A 39 0.07 -13.64 1.82
C VAL A 39 0.27 -14.95 1.08
N TYR A 40 1.36 -15.04 0.32
CA TYR A 40 1.71 -16.20 -0.49
C TYR A 40 3.12 -16.71 -0.19
N GLU A 41 3.28 -18.04 -0.26
CA GLU A 41 4.56 -18.75 -0.41
C GLU A 41 4.52 -19.48 -1.76
N GLY A 42 5.28 -18.95 -2.74
CA GLY A 42 5.12 -19.38 -4.12
C GLY A 42 3.68 -19.16 -4.61
N GLU A 43 3.03 -20.23 -5.07
CA GLU A 43 1.64 -20.16 -5.53
C GLU A 43 0.60 -20.37 -4.41
N GLN A 44 1.03 -20.87 -3.25
CA GLN A 44 0.13 -21.18 -2.16
C GLN A 44 -0.26 -19.90 -1.40
N ASN A 45 -1.56 -19.61 -1.36
CA ASN A 45 -2.11 -18.63 -0.43
C ASN A 45 -2.11 -19.20 0.99
N ILE A 46 -1.35 -18.59 1.88
CA ILE A 46 -1.22 -19.03 3.29
C ILE A 46 -2.04 -18.18 4.27
N ARG A 47 -2.48 -17.00 3.83
CA ARG A 47 -3.34 -16.11 4.63
C ARG A 47 -4.01 -15.07 3.72
N SER A 48 -5.31 -14.89 3.87
CA SER A 48 -6.07 -13.79 3.29
C SER A 48 -6.97 -13.16 4.36
N SER A 49 -7.08 -11.84 4.32
CA SER A 49 -8.02 -11.09 5.17
C SER A 49 -9.43 -11.17 4.58
N ASP A 50 -10.42 -11.37 5.42
CA ASP A 50 -11.85 -11.33 5.10
C ASP A 50 -12.51 -10.00 5.46
N TRP A 51 -11.72 -9.02 5.92
CA TRP A 51 -12.21 -7.70 6.28
C TRP A 51 -12.91 -7.02 5.10
N LYS A 52 -14.03 -6.36 5.40
CA LYS A 52 -14.82 -5.59 4.45
C LYS A 52 -14.99 -4.15 4.94
N LEU A 53 -15.04 -3.21 4.00
CA LEU A 53 -15.30 -1.81 4.32
C LEU A 53 -16.71 -1.67 4.92
N PRO A 54 -16.86 -1.06 6.12
CA PRO A 54 -18.17 -0.81 6.70
C PRO A 54 -19.06 0.07 5.80
N ASP A 55 -20.36 -0.16 5.80
CA ASP A 55 -21.32 0.53 4.93
C ASP A 55 -21.31 2.06 5.12
N LEU A 56 -21.16 2.55 6.36
CA LEU A 56 -21.06 3.99 6.63
C LEU A 56 -19.80 4.61 6.02
N ALA A 57 -18.66 3.90 6.09
CA ALA A 57 -17.41 4.35 5.48
C ALA A 57 -17.53 4.33 3.94
N ARG A 58 -18.20 3.33 3.38
CA ARG A 58 -18.51 3.27 1.95
C ARG A 58 -19.37 4.46 1.50
N THR A 59 -20.42 4.76 2.26
CA THR A 59 -21.32 5.90 1.97
C THR A 59 -20.56 7.22 2.00
N PHE A 60 -19.66 7.40 2.95
CA PHE A 60 -18.80 8.58 3.02
C PHE A 60 -17.95 8.74 1.73
N LEU A 61 -17.32 7.66 1.27
CA LEU A 61 -16.49 7.70 0.06
C LEU A 61 -17.32 8.02 -1.21
N ILE A 62 -18.52 7.46 -1.30
CA ILE A 62 -19.45 7.76 -2.40
C ILE A 62 -19.85 9.25 -2.35
N SER A 63 -20.07 9.82 -1.17
CA SER A 63 -20.35 11.26 -1.03
C SER A 63 -19.16 12.11 -1.47
N CYS A 64 -17.93 11.73 -1.09
CA CYS A 64 -16.71 12.42 -1.53
C CYS A 64 -16.55 12.37 -3.06
N GLU A 65 -16.82 11.22 -3.68
CA GLU A 65 -16.80 11.09 -5.14
C GLU A 65 -17.81 12.03 -5.80
N TYR A 66 -19.03 12.08 -5.27
CA TYR A 66 -20.11 12.90 -5.81
C TYR A 66 -19.86 14.42 -5.64
N GLU A 67 -19.27 14.81 -4.50
CA GLU A 67 -19.03 16.21 -4.13
C GLU A 67 -17.73 16.79 -4.73
N SER A 68 -16.86 15.95 -5.26
CA SER A 68 -15.60 16.38 -5.87
C SER A 68 -15.85 17.31 -7.06
N LEU A 69 -15.05 18.36 -7.15
CA LEU A 69 -15.07 19.32 -8.26
C LEU A 69 -14.27 18.85 -9.49
N PHE A 70 -13.57 17.74 -9.38
CA PHE A 70 -12.90 17.13 -10.53
C PHE A 70 -13.94 16.45 -11.43
N ASP A 71 -13.99 16.79 -12.70
CA ASP A 71 -15.09 16.41 -13.61
C ASP A 71 -15.06 14.96 -14.09
N LEU A 72 -13.87 14.35 -14.20
CA LEU A 72 -13.75 13.01 -14.79
C LEU A 72 -14.04 11.90 -13.76
N ARG A 73 -14.88 10.96 -14.19
CA ARG A 73 -15.26 9.76 -13.42
C ARG A 73 -15.17 8.55 -14.34
N THR A 74 -14.19 7.64 -14.09
CA THR A 74 -13.93 6.54 -15.00
C THR A 74 -13.95 5.19 -14.30
N GLY A 75 -15.07 4.48 -14.44
CA GLY A 75 -15.26 3.11 -14.00
C GLY A 75 -15.45 2.96 -12.49
N ASN A 76 -14.76 2.01 -11.87
CA ASN A 76 -14.91 1.71 -10.45
C ASN A 76 -14.12 2.69 -9.58
N HIS A 77 -14.74 3.26 -8.56
CA HIS A 77 -14.13 4.21 -7.64
C HIS A 77 -13.69 3.58 -6.32
N ILE A 78 -14.31 2.47 -5.90
CA ILE A 78 -14.01 1.74 -4.67
C ILE A 78 -13.63 0.31 -5.04
N GLU A 79 -12.35 -0.02 -4.94
CA GLU A 79 -11.81 -1.34 -5.24
C GLU A 79 -11.48 -2.09 -3.95
N GLU A 80 -12.23 -3.16 -3.68
CA GLU A 80 -11.98 -4.03 -2.53
C GLU A 80 -10.88 -5.04 -2.84
N ARG A 81 -9.92 -5.16 -1.91
CA ARG A 81 -8.86 -6.15 -1.91
C ARG A 81 -8.83 -6.88 -0.56
N SER A 82 -8.01 -7.91 -0.43
CA SER A 82 -7.86 -8.62 0.84
C SER A 82 -7.32 -7.68 1.95
N GLY A 83 -8.18 -7.27 2.88
CA GLY A 83 -7.82 -6.41 4.01
C GLY A 83 -7.54 -4.95 3.66
N LEU A 84 -7.81 -4.53 2.44
CA LEU A 84 -7.57 -3.18 1.94
C LEU A 84 -8.66 -2.76 0.97
N VAL A 85 -9.04 -1.50 1.01
CA VAL A 85 -9.86 -0.86 -0.03
C VAL A 85 -9.07 0.29 -0.63
N ASN A 86 -9.04 0.39 -1.95
CA ASN A 86 -8.50 1.55 -2.63
C ASN A 86 -9.66 2.40 -3.17
N PHE A 87 -9.69 3.68 -2.80
CA PHE A 87 -10.62 4.68 -3.31
C PHE A 87 -9.91 5.62 -4.27
N SER A 88 -10.59 6.01 -5.36
CA SER A 88 -10.05 6.98 -6.33
C SER A 88 -11.17 7.82 -6.93
N VAL A 89 -11.07 9.15 -6.79
CA VAL A 89 -12.06 10.09 -7.35
C VAL A 89 -12.12 10.02 -8.87
N VAL A 90 -10.97 9.95 -9.55
CA VAL A 90 -10.96 9.79 -11.02
C VAL A 90 -11.39 8.38 -11.47
N GLY A 91 -11.36 7.42 -10.58
CA GLY A 91 -11.72 6.03 -10.84
C GLY A 91 -10.54 5.13 -11.22
N ARG A 92 -10.68 3.84 -10.89
CA ARG A 92 -9.65 2.82 -11.07
C ARG A 92 -9.37 2.45 -12.52
N ASN A 93 -10.37 2.69 -13.40
CA ASN A 93 -10.29 2.38 -14.83
C ASN A 93 -9.76 3.57 -15.65
N ALA A 94 -9.42 4.69 -15.01
CA ALA A 94 -8.87 5.88 -15.67
C ALA A 94 -7.57 5.55 -16.43
N ASN A 95 -7.47 6.02 -17.65
CA ASN A 95 -6.27 5.90 -18.47
C ASN A 95 -5.14 6.84 -18.00
N ALA A 96 -3.98 6.77 -18.63
CA ALA A 96 -2.82 7.57 -18.23
C ALA A 96 -3.05 9.09 -18.31
N GLU A 97 -3.80 9.55 -19.33
CA GLU A 97 -4.11 10.97 -19.50
C GLU A 97 -5.09 11.47 -18.42
N GLU A 98 -6.15 10.71 -18.14
CA GLU A 98 -7.12 11.03 -17.10
C GLU A 98 -6.47 11.06 -15.71
N ARG A 99 -5.57 10.11 -15.44
CA ARG A 99 -4.78 10.08 -14.20
C ARG A 99 -3.86 11.30 -14.10
N ALA A 100 -3.16 11.68 -15.17
CA ALA A 100 -2.29 12.85 -15.19
C ALA A 100 -3.06 14.13 -14.87
N LYS A 101 -4.26 14.29 -15.43
CA LYS A 101 -5.14 15.45 -15.14
C LYS A 101 -5.56 15.46 -13.65
N TYR A 102 -5.88 14.29 -13.08
CA TYR A 102 -6.22 14.23 -11.66
C TYR A 102 -5.02 14.54 -10.75
N VAL A 103 -3.84 14.03 -11.09
CA VAL A 103 -2.60 14.33 -10.35
C VAL A 103 -2.31 15.83 -10.36
N GLU A 104 -2.46 16.49 -11.50
CA GLU A 104 -2.32 17.95 -11.61
C GLU A 104 -3.34 18.67 -10.72
N TYR A 105 -4.63 18.34 -10.83
CA TYR A 105 -5.70 18.89 -10.01
C TYR A 105 -5.41 18.71 -8.51
N ASP A 106 -5.11 17.48 -8.07
CA ASP A 106 -4.86 17.14 -6.67
C ASP A 106 -3.60 17.82 -6.11
N SER A 107 -2.63 18.16 -6.97
CA SER A 107 -1.42 18.89 -6.55
C SER A 107 -1.71 20.33 -6.09
N PHE A 108 -2.83 20.92 -6.50
CA PHE A 108 -3.30 22.24 -6.11
C PHE A 108 -4.38 22.18 -5.04
N GLU A 109 -5.33 21.27 -5.19
CA GLU A 109 -6.53 21.19 -4.32
C GLU A 109 -6.31 20.32 -3.08
N GLU A 110 -5.27 19.48 -3.07
CA GLU A 110 -4.96 18.52 -1.99
C GLU A 110 -6.15 17.61 -1.64
N GLU A 111 -7.02 17.32 -2.61
CA GLU A 111 -8.31 16.67 -2.40
C GLU A 111 -8.14 15.31 -1.70
N ARG A 112 -7.16 14.48 -2.12
CA ARG A 112 -6.91 13.19 -1.47
C ARG A 112 -6.52 13.35 0.00
N ASN A 113 -5.71 14.35 0.33
CA ASN A 113 -5.32 14.64 1.70
C ASN A 113 -6.52 15.08 2.54
N ILE A 114 -7.38 15.93 1.98
CA ILE A 114 -8.62 16.40 2.64
C ILE A 114 -9.55 15.23 2.91
N ILE A 115 -9.79 14.36 1.91
CA ILE A 115 -10.64 13.17 2.05
C ILE A 115 -10.06 12.21 3.10
N ALA A 116 -8.77 11.88 3.01
CA ALA A 116 -8.12 10.96 3.93
C ALA A 116 -8.16 11.47 5.39
N ASN A 117 -7.89 12.76 5.60
CA ASN A 117 -7.95 13.37 6.93
C ASN A 117 -9.38 13.37 7.49
N SER A 118 -10.38 13.75 6.69
CA SER A 118 -11.78 13.73 7.09
C SER A 118 -12.26 12.31 7.41
N PHE A 119 -11.86 11.33 6.60
CA PHE A 119 -12.13 9.92 6.83
C PHE A 119 -11.53 9.44 8.16
N ASN A 120 -10.28 9.76 8.43
CA ASN A 120 -9.56 9.35 9.64
C ASN A 120 -10.16 9.95 10.92
N ILE A 121 -10.76 11.13 10.82
CA ILE A 121 -11.49 11.75 11.95
C ILE A 121 -12.83 11.03 12.18
N MET A 122 -13.53 10.70 11.10
CA MET A 122 -14.88 10.11 11.18
C MET A 122 -14.85 8.62 11.55
N PHE A 123 -13.81 7.89 11.14
CA PHE A 123 -13.65 6.45 11.35
C PHE A 123 -12.32 6.14 12.05
N PRO A 124 -12.21 6.40 13.36
CA PRO A 124 -10.93 6.28 14.09
C PRO A 124 -10.39 4.85 14.17
N GLU A 125 -11.23 3.84 13.95
CA GLU A 125 -10.84 2.43 13.87
C GLU A 125 -10.21 2.03 12.52
N LEU A 126 -10.38 2.89 11.51
CA LEU A 126 -9.81 2.72 10.17
C LEU A 126 -8.66 3.71 9.94
N GLN A 127 -7.87 3.43 8.93
CA GLN A 127 -6.80 4.32 8.48
C GLN A 127 -6.92 4.52 6.97
N ALA A 128 -7.12 5.75 6.54
CA ALA A 128 -6.99 6.19 5.16
C ALA A 128 -5.61 6.83 4.96
N THR A 129 -4.90 6.40 3.94
CA THR A 129 -3.56 6.89 3.59
C THR A 129 -3.52 7.18 2.09
N VAL A 130 -3.02 8.36 1.70
CA VAL A 130 -2.80 8.67 0.29
C VAL A 130 -1.77 7.71 -0.29
N GLY A 131 -2.11 7.02 -1.38
CA GLY A 131 -1.28 5.99 -1.98
C GLY A 131 -1.29 6.03 -3.51
N GLY A 132 -0.12 5.81 -4.11
CA GLY A 132 0.05 5.91 -5.56
C GLY A 132 -0.32 7.29 -6.12
N ASP A 133 -0.59 7.35 -7.42
CA ASP A 133 -0.82 8.63 -8.11
C ASP A 133 -2.22 9.22 -7.86
N THR A 134 -3.25 8.38 -7.72
CA THR A 134 -4.66 8.84 -7.71
C THR A 134 -5.49 8.19 -6.62
N GLY A 135 -4.90 7.38 -5.74
CA GLY A 135 -5.62 6.55 -4.78
C GLY A 135 -5.53 7.02 -3.35
N ILE A 136 -6.47 6.52 -2.55
CA ILE A 136 -6.44 6.52 -1.09
C ILE A 136 -6.61 5.07 -0.66
N ASP A 137 -5.64 4.54 0.07
CA ASP A 137 -5.69 3.19 0.62
C ASP A 137 -6.32 3.22 2.01
N ILE A 138 -7.31 2.37 2.25
CA ILE A 138 -8.10 2.30 3.47
C ILE A 138 -8.03 0.88 4.03
N ALA A 139 -7.64 0.76 5.30
CA ALA A 139 -7.55 -0.51 6.00
C ALA A 139 -7.94 -0.33 7.48
N PRO A 140 -8.18 -1.40 8.24
CA PRO A 140 -8.25 -1.32 9.69
C PRO A 140 -6.95 -0.72 10.26
N ARG A 141 -7.07 0.15 11.25
CA ARG A 141 -5.91 0.77 11.88
C ARG A 141 -4.95 -0.27 12.46
N GLY A 142 -3.66 -0.14 12.14
CA GLY A 142 -2.62 -1.09 12.52
C GLY A 142 -2.46 -2.29 11.58
N LEU A 143 -3.29 -2.40 10.53
CA LEU A 143 -3.10 -3.38 9.45
C LEU A 143 -2.42 -2.75 8.23
N ASP A 144 -1.33 -2.03 8.47
CA ASP A 144 -0.40 -1.50 7.48
C ASP A 144 0.76 -2.49 7.20
N LYS A 145 1.78 -2.07 6.46
CA LYS A 145 2.93 -2.92 6.12
C LYS A 145 3.67 -3.46 7.35
N SER A 146 3.57 -2.83 8.52
CA SER A 146 4.23 -3.30 9.75
C SER A 146 3.64 -4.60 10.28
N GLN A 147 2.41 -4.96 9.92
CA GLN A 147 1.79 -6.22 10.33
C GLN A 147 2.56 -7.48 9.92
N ILE A 148 3.44 -7.38 8.92
CA ILE A 148 4.26 -8.51 8.48
C ILE A 148 5.28 -8.94 9.53
N LEU A 149 5.67 -8.04 10.44
CA LEU A 149 6.69 -8.32 11.47
C LEU A 149 6.32 -9.48 12.38
N LYS A 150 5.03 -9.76 12.56
CA LYS A 150 4.54 -10.92 13.31
C LYS A 150 4.98 -12.28 12.74
N ASP A 151 5.39 -12.32 11.49
CA ASP A 151 5.83 -13.54 10.81
C ASP A 151 7.35 -13.75 10.90
N PHE A 152 8.09 -12.82 11.51
CA PHE A 152 9.54 -12.90 11.74
C PHE A 152 9.83 -13.24 13.20
N LYS A 153 11.00 -13.83 13.44
CA LYS A 153 11.45 -14.23 14.79
C LYS A 153 12.27 -13.10 15.42
N ASP A 154 12.34 -13.06 16.74
CA ASP A 154 13.10 -12.06 17.48
C ASP A 154 14.61 -12.04 17.16
N ASN A 155 15.15 -13.15 16.63
CA ASN A 155 16.55 -13.27 16.23
C ASN A 155 16.80 -13.06 14.74
N ASP A 156 15.77 -12.75 13.94
CA ASP A 156 15.93 -12.37 12.55
C ASP A 156 16.45 -10.93 12.49
N THR A 157 17.34 -10.64 11.53
CA THR A 157 17.75 -9.27 11.21
C THR A 157 17.14 -8.89 9.88
N ILE A 158 16.27 -7.90 9.87
CA ILE A 158 15.50 -7.47 8.70
C ILE A 158 16.17 -6.25 8.07
N HIS A 159 16.44 -6.31 6.78
CA HIS A 159 16.83 -5.15 5.96
C HIS A 159 15.66 -4.81 5.05
N PHE A 160 14.97 -3.70 5.33
CA PHE A 160 13.83 -3.23 4.56
C PHE A 160 14.24 -2.09 3.62
N TYR A 161 13.90 -2.22 2.35
CA TYR A 161 14.12 -1.21 1.31
C TYR A 161 12.77 -0.70 0.82
N GLY A 162 12.52 0.61 0.94
CA GLY A 162 11.26 1.23 0.55
C GLY A 162 11.46 2.66 0.05
N ASP A 163 10.54 3.14 -0.78
CA ASP A 163 10.60 4.48 -1.38
C ASP A 163 9.66 5.49 -0.71
N ALA A 164 8.70 5.03 0.09
CA ALA A 164 7.68 5.86 0.71
C ALA A 164 7.80 5.88 2.26
N MET A 165 9.01 6.15 2.79
CA MET A 165 9.28 6.23 4.24
C MET A 165 9.08 7.64 4.83
N PHE A 166 8.64 8.61 4.04
CA PHE A 166 8.31 9.97 4.47
C PHE A 166 6.98 10.01 5.26
N GLU A 167 6.69 11.13 5.90
CA GLU A 167 5.44 11.30 6.65
C GLU A 167 4.22 11.13 5.74
N GLY A 168 3.30 10.22 6.09
CA GLY A 168 2.17 9.81 5.26
C GLY A 168 2.48 8.72 4.22
N GLY A 169 3.74 8.34 4.01
CA GLY A 169 4.13 7.25 3.11
C GLY A 169 3.77 5.87 3.65
N ASN A 170 3.41 4.95 2.77
CA ASN A 170 2.92 3.61 3.16
C ASN A 170 4.03 2.65 3.64
N ASP A 171 5.32 3.01 3.47
CA ASP A 171 6.47 2.27 3.98
C ASP A 171 6.88 2.72 5.39
N LYS A 172 6.47 3.93 5.78
CA LYS A 172 6.84 4.52 7.06
C LYS A 172 6.42 3.66 8.27
N PRO A 173 5.22 3.09 8.35
CA PRO A 173 4.84 2.26 9.49
C PRO A 173 5.77 1.07 9.71
N LEU A 174 6.20 0.40 8.64
CA LEU A 174 7.15 -0.71 8.75
C LEU A 174 8.54 -0.23 9.16
N ALA A 175 9.04 0.87 8.59
CA ALA A 175 10.33 1.44 8.95
C ALA A 175 10.36 1.88 10.43
N ASP A 176 9.30 2.54 10.89
CA ASP A 176 9.17 2.97 12.30
C ASP A 176 9.09 1.76 13.25
N ALA A 177 8.36 0.70 12.88
CA ALA A 177 8.23 -0.51 13.66
C ALA A 177 9.57 -1.26 13.78
N LEU A 178 10.33 -1.40 12.69
CA LEU A 178 11.67 -2.00 12.71
C LEU A 178 12.61 -1.27 13.68
N LYS A 179 12.61 0.06 13.65
CA LYS A 179 13.38 0.90 14.56
C LYS A 179 12.91 0.75 16.01
N LYS A 180 11.59 0.83 16.23
CA LYS A 180 10.97 0.75 17.58
C LYS A 180 11.26 -0.56 18.28
N TYR A 181 11.15 -1.67 17.56
CA TYR A 181 11.32 -3.03 18.11
C TYR A 181 12.75 -3.57 17.92
N GLN A 182 13.66 -2.80 17.34
CA GLN A 182 15.06 -3.17 17.10
C GLN A 182 15.21 -4.48 16.29
N LEU A 183 14.33 -4.69 15.32
CA LEU A 183 14.29 -5.92 14.50
C LEU A 183 15.15 -5.84 13.23
N GLY A 184 15.78 -4.68 12.96
CA GLY A 184 16.62 -4.52 11.78
C GLY A 184 16.77 -3.07 11.32
N PHE A 185 16.98 -2.91 10.03
CA PHE A 185 17.33 -1.63 9.40
C PHE A 185 16.36 -1.31 8.27
N SER A 186 16.03 -0.04 8.13
CA SER A 186 15.28 0.49 6.99
C SER A 186 16.16 1.36 6.11
N HIS A 187 16.06 1.18 4.81
CA HIS A 187 16.85 1.85 3.79
C HIS A 187 15.91 2.61 2.84
N GLN A 188 15.89 3.95 2.95
CA GLN A 188 15.17 4.80 2.01
C GLN A 188 15.84 4.71 0.65
N VAL A 189 15.06 4.41 -0.38
CA VAL A 189 15.50 4.36 -1.78
C VAL A 189 14.59 5.23 -2.65
N ASN A 190 15.06 5.67 -3.81
CA ASN A 190 14.22 6.41 -4.76
C ASN A 190 13.72 5.52 -5.90
N ASN A 191 14.41 4.43 -6.15
CA ASN A 191 14.09 3.50 -7.22
C ASN A 191 14.82 2.16 -7.04
N TRP A 192 14.53 1.18 -7.89
CA TRP A 192 15.14 -0.15 -7.84
C TRP A 192 16.68 -0.17 -8.03
N LYS A 193 17.26 0.85 -8.70
CA LYS A 193 18.72 0.93 -8.91
C LYS A 193 19.44 1.22 -7.60
N ASP A 194 18.85 2.08 -6.76
CA ASP A 194 19.39 2.37 -5.42
C ASP A 194 19.37 1.09 -4.56
N THR A 195 18.26 0.35 -4.58
CA THR A 195 18.14 -0.95 -3.91
C THR A 195 19.25 -1.90 -4.38
N TRP A 196 19.43 -2.02 -5.69
CA TRP A 196 20.45 -2.88 -6.28
C TRP A 196 21.88 -2.51 -5.88
N GLN A 197 22.17 -1.21 -5.76
CA GLN A 197 23.46 -0.75 -5.31
C GLN A 197 23.71 -1.11 -3.85
N LEU A 198 22.76 -0.83 -2.96
CA LEU A 198 22.85 -1.14 -1.54
C LEU A 198 22.98 -2.65 -1.27
N LEU A 199 22.31 -3.49 -2.05
CA LEU A 199 22.41 -4.95 -1.92
C LEU A 199 23.80 -5.51 -2.31
N LYS A 200 24.62 -4.77 -3.07
CA LYS A 200 25.99 -5.18 -3.40
C LYS A 200 26.99 -4.88 -2.27
N GLU A 201 26.58 -4.05 -1.32
CA GLU A 201 27.39 -3.63 -0.17
C GLU A 201 27.14 -4.52 1.06
N LEU A 202 26.13 -5.41 1.02
CA LEU A 202 25.84 -6.43 2.02
C LEU A 202 26.64 -7.71 1.81
#